data_082194f9b794000b4a30bebe49837505
#
_entry.id   082194f9b794000b4a30bebe49837505
#
_cell.length_a   1.000
_cell.length_b   1.000
_cell.length_c   1.000
_cell.angle_alpha   90.00
_cell.angle_beta   90.00
_cell.angle_gamma   90.00
#
_symmetry.space_group_name_H-M   'P 1'
#
loop_
_entity.id
_entity.type
_entity.pdbx_description
1 polymer ?
#
loop_
_entity_poly.entity_id
_entity_poly.type
_entity_poly.pdbx_seq_one_letter_code
_entity_poly.pdbx_strand_id
1 'polypeptide(L)'
;MRTIKNIKEKVTDFQNLYTAYLHVRRNKRYKQEVLEFSANLEENLHDIQEALRNQTYVPGAYKRRIIHDPVDRLIMWQDFIHRVIQWAVYQIINPEFVRGYIEDSYACIKGRGSDAAAQRLFYFMQQADRIDKSAGIDLKGHPLRRTLLEKLDTSKFFYTIDHETSLNLVGKKCNFDPWLMWLMDLFVNAPGEKFGFPPGKGVKDVTPEEMLEDVGLAVGNLLNQMLANVNQNEVDQYAKRVLRIHYYVRYMDDIVILSDDKAQLHEWREQISEFMHEKLKLELNPKKCFIRPITHGVDFCQYRIYPDHIKLKKATALRMKRNLKRIQNLYAAGEISLERAQKTVSSYMGLLSHCDSYQLKRAIFGEYSATEWFDGWFYLQRDSDLIAARAEEKKNGRSE
;
A
#
# COMPACT_ATOMS: atom_id res chain seq x y z
N MET A 1 26.24 8.17 9.27
CA MET A 1 24.97 7.43 9.36
C MET A 1 25.00 6.59 10.63
N ARG A 2 23.97 6.60 11.50
CA ARG A 2 23.95 5.69 12.65
C ARG A 2 23.72 4.27 12.17
N THR A 3 24.62 3.36 12.49
CA THR A 3 24.50 1.93 12.20
C THR A 3 23.76 1.25 13.35
N ILE A 4 22.90 0.28 13.05
CA ILE A 4 22.22 -0.52 14.07
C ILE A 4 23.26 -1.48 14.66
N LYS A 5 23.35 -1.51 15.99
CA LYS A 5 24.26 -2.42 16.71
C LYS A 5 23.43 -3.48 17.44
N ASN A 6 24.04 -4.66 17.65
CA ASN A 6 23.45 -5.77 18.40
C ASN A 6 22.08 -6.18 17.82
N ILE A 7 22.03 -6.39 16.49
CA ILE A 7 20.77 -6.68 15.80
C ILE A 7 20.26 -8.05 16.24
N LYS A 8 21.11 -9.06 16.27
CA LYS A 8 20.77 -10.42 16.71
C LYS A 8 20.12 -10.41 18.09
N GLU A 9 20.78 -9.80 19.07
CA GLU A 9 20.31 -9.75 20.46
C GLU A 9 18.95 -9.04 20.56
N LYS A 10 18.80 -7.94 19.83
CA LYS A 10 17.53 -7.17 19.82
C LYS A 10 16.38 -7.91 19.16
N VAL A 11 16.64 -8.55 18.02
CA VAL A 11 15.59 -9.28 17.28
C VAL A 11 15.18 -10.53 18.05
N THR A 12 16.14 -11.26 18.62
CA THR A 12 15.91 -12.50 19.39
C THR A 12 15.56 -12.26 20.85
N ASP A 13 15.44 -11.02 21.31
CA ASP A 13 14.94 -10.70 22.64
C ASP A 13 13.50 -11.20 22.80
N PHE A 14 13.22 -11.87 23.93
CA PHE A 14 11.90 -12.46 24.18
C PHE A 14 10.79 -11.39 24.16
N GLN A 15 11.04 -10.22 24.75
CA GLN A 15 10.07 -9.14 24.79
C GLN A 15 9.82 -8.56 23.39
N ASN A 16 10.84 -8.56 22.51
CA ASN A 16 10.70 -8.18 21.13
C ASN A 16 9.84 -9.19 20.34
N LEU A 17 10.06 -10.49 20.54
CA LEU A 17 9.24 -11.55 19.92
C LEU A 17 7.79 -11.50 20.43
N TYR A 18 7.60 -11.32 21.72
CA TYR A 18 6.26 -11.16 22.31
C TYR A 18 5.53 -9.93 21.75
N THR A 19 6.21 -8.80 21.60
CA THR A 19 5.65 -7.59 20.98
C THR A 19 5.29 -7.83 19.51
N ALA A 20 6.12 -8.53 18.76
CA ALA A 20 5.85 -8.94 17.39
C ALA A 20 4.59 -9.81 17.30
N TYR A 21 4.45 -10.81 18.17
CA TYR A 21 3.25 -11.62 18.28
C TYR A 21 1.99 -10.76 18.53
N LEU A 22 2.06 -9.79 19.46
CA LEU A 22 0.93 -8.89 19.74
C LEU A 22 0.51 -8.08 18.52
N HIS A 23 1.47 -7.63 17.69
CA HIS A 23 1.20 -6.93 16.43
C HIS A 23 0.55 -7.83 15.39
N VAL A 24 1.08 -9.03 15.18
CA VAL A 24 0.58 -9.95 14.15
C VAL A 24 -0.82 -10.46 14.45
N ARG A 25 -1.14 -10.74 15.73
CA ARG A 25 -2.48 -11.21 16.14
C ARG A 25 -3.57 -10.14 16.16
N ARG A 26 -3.19 -8.87 16.07
CA ARG A 26 -4.15 -7.77 16.17
C ARG A 26 -5.24 -7.89 15.11
N ASN A 27 -6.50 -7.80 15.53
CA ASN A 27 -7.70 -7.99 14.69
C ASN A 27 -7.83 -9.39 14.04
N LYS A 28 -7.08 -10.39 14.51
CA LYS A 28 -7.09 -11.77 13.99
C LYS A 28 -7.16 -12.83 15.11
N ARG A 29 -7.48 -12.42 16.34
CA ARG A 29 -7.47 -13.28 17.53
C ARG A 29 -8.38 -14.51 17.44
N TYR A 30 -9.39 -14.45 16.57
CA TYR A 30 -10.35 -15.54 16.32
C TYR A 30 -9.90 -16.54 15.27
N LYS A 31 -8.79 -16.29 14.59
CA LYS A 31 -8.30 -17.20 13.56
C LYS A 31 -7.63 -18.42 14.20
N GLN A 32 -7.91 -19.61 13.63
CA GLN A 32 -7.41 -20.89 14.12
C GLN A 32 -5.88 -20.88 14.32
N GLU A 33 -5.12 -20.45 13.31
CA GLU A 33 -3.66 -20.33 13.38
C GLU A 33 -3.14 -19.47 14.56
N VAL A 34 -3.93 -18.45 14.94
CA VAL A 34 -3.58 -17.57 16.07
C VAL A 34 -3.94 -18.22 17.40
N LEU A 35 -5.08 -18.92 17.47
CA LEU A 35 -5.51 -19.64 18.68
C LEU A 35 -4.53 -20.77 19.00
N GLU A 36 -4.15 -21.58 18.02
CA GLU A 36 -3.18 -22.67 18.15
C GLU A 36 -1.82 -22.15 18.64
N PHE A 37 -1.28 -21.13 18.00
CA PHE A 37 -0.03 -20.50 18.45
C PHE A 37 -0.11 -19.92 19.86
N SER A 38 -1.26 -19.33 20.21
CA SER A 38 -1.48 -18.71 21.52
C SER A 38 -1.67 -19.72 22.64
N ALA A 39 -2.06 -20.96 22.35
CA ALA A 39 -2.24 -22.01 23.34
C ALA A 39 -0.92 -22.41 24.05
N ASN A 40 0.19 -22.39 23.29
CA ASN A 40 1.53 -22.69 23.78
C ASN A 40 2.47 -21.50 23.53
N LEU A 41 2.03 -20.29 23.91
CA LEU A 41 2.66 -19.04 23.51
C LEU A 41 4.12 -18.94 23.94
N GLU A 42 4.42 -19.23 25.20
CA GLU A 42 5.75 -19.10 25.78
C GLU A 42 6.72 -20.08 25.11
N GLU A 43 6.33 -21.34 24.98
CA GLU A 43 7.11 -22.40 24.31
C GLU A 43 7.38 -22.01 22.84
N ASN A 44 6.35 -21.65 22.09
CA ASN A 44 6.49 -21.22 20.69
C ASN A 44 7.44 -20.01 20.51
N LEU A 45 7.42 -19.05 21.46
CA LEU A 45 8.33 -17.90 21.40
C LEU A 45 9.78 -18.29 21.76
N HIS A 46 9.98 -19.24 22.69
CA HIS A 46 11.30 -19.78 23.01
C HIS A 46 11.86 -20.58 21.84
N ASP A 47 11.06 -21.41 21.18
CA ASP A 47 11.45 -22.15 19.98
C ASP A 47 11.92 -21.22 18.87
N ILE A 48 11.15 -20.13 18.62
CA ILE A 48 11.56 -19.09 17.66
C ILE A 48 12.88 -18.45 18.08
N GLN A 49 13.02 -18.10 19.36
CA GLN A 49 14.22 -17.47 19.89
C GLN A 49 15.45 -18.35 19.68
N GLU A 50 15.33 -19.63 20.01
CA GLU A 50 16.40 -20.61 19.87
C GLU A 50 16.77 -20.85 18.40
N ALA A 51 15.77 -21.08 17.55
CA ALA A 51 15.97 -21.27 16.12
C ALA A 51 16.68 -20.07 15.45
N LEU A 52 16.31 -18.85 15.83
CA LEU A 52 16.96 -17.65 15.34
C LEU A 52 18.38 -17.45 15.87
N ARG A 53 18.61 -17.73 17.17
CA ARG A 53 19.94 -17.64 17.79
C ARG A 53 20.92 -18.62 17.19
N ASN A 54 20.45 -19.84 16.94
CA ASN A 54 21.28 -20.95 16.43
C ASN A 54 21.33 -20.97 14.88
N GLN A 55 20.64 -20.04 14.20
CA GLN A 55 20.53 -19.99 12.74
C GLN A 55 19.99 -21.28 12.11
N THR A 56 19.10 -21.97 12.83
CA THR A 56 18.41 -23.19 12.38
C THR A 56 17.01 -22.93 11.82
N TYR A 57 16.59 -21.67 11.81
CA TYR A 57 15.29 -21.28 11.27
C TYR A 57 15.20 -21.56 9.77
N VAL A 58 14.11 -22.23 9.36
CA VAL A 58 13.75 -22.50 7.96
C VAL A 58 12.39 -21.85 7.67
N PRO A 59 12.28 -20.99 6.65
CA PRO A 59 10.99 -20.44 6.25
C PRO A 59 10.04 -21.54 5.75
N GLY A 60 8.78 -21.46 6.13
CA GLY A 60 7.73 -22.32 5.55
C GLY A 60 7.32 -21.89 4.16
N ALA A 61 6.65 -22.78 3.44
CA ALA A 61 6.13 -22.54 2.10
C ALA A 61 5.13 -21.38 2.06
N TYR A 62 5.05 -20.71 0.91
CA TYR A 62 4.11 -19.63 0.67
C TYR A 62 2.76 -20.16 0.20
N LYS A 63 1.69 -19.72 0.82
CA LYS A 63 0.32 -19.87 0.34
C LYS A 63 0.03 -18.76 -0.68
N ARG A 64 -0.71 -19.09 -1.74
CA ARG A 64 -0.92 -18.17 -2.88
C ARG A 64 -2.41 -17.99 -3.15
N ARG A 65 -2.82 -16.75 -3.50
CA ARG A 65 -4.18 -16.43 -3.93
C ARG A 65 -4.20 -15.23 -4.87
N ILE A 66 -4.94 -15.33 -5.97
CA ILE A 66 -5.21 -14.18 -6.82
C ILE A 66 -6.40 -13.39 -6.24
N ILE A 67 -6.22 -12.09 -6.09
CA ILE A 67 -7.26 -11.13 -5.69
C ILE A 67 -7.57 -10.23 -6.88
N HIS A 68 -8.88 -10.07 -7.17
CA HIS A 68 -9.41 -9.28 -8.28
C HIS A 68 -9.99 -7.95 -7.77
N ASP A 69 -9.15 -7.00 -7.28
CA ASP A 69 -9.65 -5.71 -6.77
C ASP A 69 -8.60 -4.59 -6.80
N PRO A 70 -8.74 -3.60 -7.63
CA PRO A 70 -9.41 -3.51 -8.95
C PRO A 70 -8.60 -4.15 -10.07
N VAL A 71 -7.36 -4.51 -9.79
CA VAL A 71 -6.40 -5.18 -10.68
C VAL A 71 -6.02 -6.50 -10.05
N ASP A 72 -5.82 -7.52 -10.89
CA ASP A 72 -5.40 -8.83 -10.43
C ASP A 72 -4.02 -8.75 -9.76
N ARG A 73 -3.95 -9.29 -8.54
CA ARG A 73 -2.72 -9.37 -7.76
C ARG A 73 -2.55 -10.76 -7.20
N LEU A 74 -1.38 -11.33 -7.37
CA LEU A 74 -1.00 -12.56 -6.70
C LEU A 74 -0.53 -12.22 -5.28
N ILE A 75 -1.36 -12.52 -4.29
CA ILE A 75 -1.02 -12.36 -2.87
C ILE A 75 -0.37 -13.64 -2.39
N MET A 76 0.74 -13.51 -1.71
CA MET A 76 1.51 -14.62 -1.16
C MET A 76 1.75 -14.38 0.33
N TRP A 77 1.52 -15.39 1.16
CA TRP A 77 1.72 -15.26 2.60
C TRP A 77 2.18 -16.58 3.20
N GLN A 78 2.86 -16.48 4.31
CA GLN A 78 3.31 -17.60 5.12
C GLN A 78 2.44 -17.77 6.38
N ASP A 79 2.60 -18.88 7.07
CA ASP A 79 1.90 -19.17 8.31
C ASP A 79 2.24 -18.18 9.44
N PHE A 80 1.47 -18.23 10.51
CA PHE A 80 1.49 -17.22 11.57
C PHE A 80 2.87 -17.04 12.20
N ILE A 81 3.59 -18.13 12.46
CA ILE A 81 4.94 -18.12 13.05
C ILE A 81 5.93 -17.29 12.23
N HIS A 82 5.95 -17.45 10.90
CA HIS A 82 6.87 -16.73 10.02
C HIS A 82 6.58 -15.23 10.00
N ARG A 83 5.30 -14.86 10.14
CA ARG A 83 4.89 -13.45 10.25
C ARG A 83 5.31 -12.83 11.58
N VAL A 84 5.35 -13.61 12.68
CA VAL A 84 5.90 -13.14 13.96
C VAL A 84 7.38 -12.82 13.81
N ILE A 85 8.16 -13.71 13.18
CA ILE A 85 9.59 -13.49 12.93
C ILE A 85 9.83 -12.26 12.06
N GLN A 86 9.09 -12.12 10.96
CA GLN A 86 9.18 -10.93 10.09
C GLN A 86 8.88 -9.63 10.84
N TRP A 87 7.88 -9.63 11.74
CA TRP A 87 7.58 -8.49 12.59
C TRP A 87 8.69 -8.20 13.60
N ALA A 88 9.31 -9.24 14.19
CA ALA A 88 10.42 -9.08 15.13
C ALA A 88 11.63 -8.40 14.47
N VAL A 89 11.94 -8.75 13.21
CA VAL A 89 12.97 -8.07 12.42
C VAL A 89 12.53 -6.65 12.06
N TYR A 90 11.34 -6.51 11.48
CA TYR A 90 10.81 -5.22 11.01
C TYR A 90 10.83 -4.14 12.10
N GLN A 91 10.35 -4.43 13.30
CA GLN A 91 10.25 -3.43 14.36
C GLN A 91 11.60 -2.94 14.89
N ILE A 92 12.68 -3.70 14.68
CA ILE A 92 14.05 -3.30 15.03
C ILE A 92 14.71 -2.50 13.92
N ILE A 93 14.60 -2.94 12.65
CA ILE A 93 15.36 -2.31 11.57
C ILE A 93 14.61 -1.18 10.85
N ASN A 94 13.28 -1.29 10.68
CA ASN A 94 12.50 -0.32 9.92
C ASN A 94 12.60 1.13 10.44
N PRO A 95 12.61 1.41 11.76
CA PRO A 95 12.75 2.78 12.25
C PRO A 95 14.02 3.48 11.76
N GLU A 96 15.10 2.74 11.55
CA GLU A 96 16.38 3.30 11.07
C GLU A 96 16.32 3.63 9.56
N PHE A 97 15.56 2.86 8.78
CA PHE A 97 15.30 3.19 7.38
C PHE A 97 14.40 4.41 7.26
N VAL A 98 13.29 4.44 8.02
CA VAL A 98 12.31 5.54 7.99
C VAL A 98 12.94 6.89 8.33
N ARG A 99 13.91 6.94 9.23
CA ARG A 99 14.67 8.17 9.53
C ARG A 99 15.44 8.74 8.33
N GLY A 100 15.75 7.88 7.35
CA GLY A 100 16.45 8.28 6.13
C GLY A 100 15.53 8.70 5.00
N TYR A 101 14.24 8.39 5.09
CA TYR A 101 13.28 8.69 4.02
C TYR A 101 13.00 10.19 3.93
N ILE A 102 12.71 10.65 2.72
CA ILE A 102 12.26 12.01 2.50
C ILE A 102 10.90 12.26 3.14
N GLU A 103 10.55 13.51 3.40
CA GLU A 103 9.26 13.89 3.96
C GLU A 103 8.09 13.50 3.03
N ASP A 104 8.29 13.65 1.73
CA ASP A 104 7.29 13.47 0.69
C ASP A 104 7.12 12.00 0.20
N SER A 105 7.54 11.02 1.01
CA SER A 105 7.32 9.59 0.83
C SER A 105 6.27 9.07 1.83
N TYR A 106 5.21 8.40 1.36
CA TYR A 106 4.01 8.19 2.18
C TYR A 106 3.57 6.73 2.40
N ALA A 107 3.92 5.80 1.57
CA ALA A 107 3.41 4.42 1.70
C ALA A 107 4.09 3.63 2.81
N CYS A 108 3.31 2.84 3.57
CA CYS A 108 3.81 1.93 4.61
C CYS A 108 4.69 2.60 5.68
N ILE A 109 4.49 3.87 5.94
CA ILE A 109 5.15 4.66 6.98
C ILE A 109 4.09 5.08 8.00
N LYS A 110 4.36 4.85 9.28
CA LYS A 110 3.43 5.23 10.36
C LYS A 110 3.19 6.73 10.35
N GLY A 111 1.92 7.15 10.34
CA GLY A 111 1.51 8.55 10.27
C GLY A 111 1.52 9.16 8.85
N ARG A 112 1.93 8.41 7.83
CA ARG A 112 1.97 8.85 6.43
C ARG A 112 1.17 7.87 5.56
N GLY A 113 -0.13 8.09 5.45
CA GLY A 113 -1.04 7.23 4.64
C GLY A 113 -1.40 7.85 3.30
N SER A 114 -2.33 7.20 2.61
CA SER A 114 -2.88 7.63 1.33
C SER A 114 -3.49 9.03 1.37
N ASP A 115 -4.17 9.35 2.47
CA ASP A 115 -4.84 10.64 2.65
C ASP A 115 -3.82 11.77 2.84
N ALA A 116 -2.77 11.52 3.63
CA ALA A 116 -1.67 12.46 3.82
C ALA A 116 -0.91 12.72 2.51
N ALA A 117 -0.68 11.68 1.69
CA ALA A 117 -0.06 11.81 0.37
C ALA A 117 -0.93 12.67 -0.58
N ALA A 118 -2.25 12.41 -0.61
CA ALA A 118 -3.18 13.18 -1.41
C ALA A 118 -3.23 14.65 -0.98
N GLN A 119 -3.27 14.93 0.32
CA GLN A 119 -3.25 16.29 0.88
C GLN A 119 -1.94 17.02 0.55
N ARG A 120 -0.79 16.31 0.59
CA ARG A 120 0.49 16.91 0.23
C ARG A 120 0.57 17.28 -1.24
N LEU A 121 0.10 16.41 -2.13
CA LEU A 121 0.04 16.72 -3.55
C LEU A 121 -0.93 17.88 -3.82
N PHE A 122 -2.08 17.89 -3.15
CA PHE A 122 -3.04 18.99 -3.24
C PHE A 122 -2.42 20.33 -2.84
N TYR A 123 -1.70 20.35 -1.72
CA TYR A 123 -0.96 21.54 -1.26
C TYR A 123 0.03 22.04 -2.33
N PHE A 124 0.80 21.16 -2.93
CA PHE A 124 1.75 21.52 -3.98
C PHE A 124 1.04 22.06 -5.24
N MET A 125 -0.07 21.43 -5.65
CA MET A 125 -0.85 21.89 -6.77
C MET A 125 -1.50 23.27 -6.51
N GLN A 126 -1.96 23.53 -5.28
CA GLN A 126 -2.46 24.84 -4.89
C GLN A 126 -1.37 25.92 -4.93
N GLN A 127 -0.16 25.62 -4.45
CA GLN A 127 0.97 26.56 -4.51
C GLN A 127 1.32 26.88 -5.97
N ALA A 128 1.44 25.87 -6.82
CA ALA A 128 1.73 26.03 -8.24
C ALA A 128 0.65 26.85 -8.96
N ASP A 129 -0.62 26.57 -8.71
CA ASP A 129 -1.75 27.31 -9.29
C ASP A 129 -1.77 28.80 -8.88
N ARG A 130 -1.44 29.10 -7.63
CA ARG A 130 -1.30 30.50 -7.16
C ARG A 130 -0.19 31.23 -7.91
N ILE A 131 0.94 30.57 -8.13
CA ILE A 131 2.05 31.13 -8.89
C ILE A 131 1.66 31.34 -10.36
N ASP A 132 1.00 30.35 -10.97
CA ASP A 132 0.50 30.45 -12.34
C ASP A 132 -0.48 31.64 -12.51
N LYS A 133 -1.44 31.78 -11.60
CA LYS A 133 -2.39 32.90 -11.59
C LYS A 133 -1.73 34.27 -11.37
N SER A 134 -0.69 34.32 -10.54
CA SER A 134 0.06 35.55 -10.28
C SER A 134 0.90 36.02 -11.47
N ALA A 135 1.30 35.11 -12.35
CA ALA A 135 2.02 35.44 -13.58
C ALA A 135 1.15 36.18 -14.62
N GLY A 136 -0.19 36.06 -14.50
CA GLY A 136 -1.14 36.77 -15.37
C GLY A 136 -1.41 36.06 -16.69
N ILE A 137 -2.03 36.81 -17.62
CA ILE A 137 -2.39 36.34 -18.95
C ILE A 137 -1.77 37.24 -20.02
N ASP A 138 -1.59 36.72 -21.23
CA ASP A 138 -1.17 37.51 -22.41
C ASP A 138 -2.33 38.32 -23.01
N LEU A 139 -2.04 39.10 -24.05
CA LEU A 139 -3.02 39.92 -24.75
C LEU A 139 -4.14 39.10 -25.45
N LYS A 140 -3.93 37.76 -25.59
CA LYS A 140 -4.91 36.83 -26.16
C LYS A 140 -5.67 36.06 -25.09
N GLY A 141 -5.43 36.35 -23.80
CA GLY A 141 -6.11 35.70 -22.69
C GLY A 141 -5.48 34.33 -22.29
N HIS A 142 -4.29 33.97 -22.80
CA HIS A 142 -3.62 32.73 -22.41
C HIS A 142 -2.77 32.96 -21.16
N PRO A 143 -2.70 31.98 -20.24
CA PRO A 143 -1.82 32.06 -19.08
C PRO A 143 -0.35 32.21 -19.48
N LEU A 144 0.34 33.19 -18.90
CA LEU A 144 1.79 33.42 -19.11
C LEU A 144 2.64 32.32 -18.50
N ARG A 145 2.10 31.62 -17.49
CA ARG A 145 2.72 30.46 -16.86
C ARG A 145 1.70 29.34 -16.70
N ARG A 146 2.10 28.10 -16.91
CA ARG A 146 1.24 26.92 -16.79
C ARG A 146 2.00 25.75 -16.22
N THR A 147 1.76 25.44 -14.98
CA THR A 147 2.36 24.27 -14.34
C THR A 147 1.77 22.97 -14.90
N LEU A 148 2.67 22.04 -15.19
CA LEU A 148 2.39 20.69 -15.64
C LEU A 148 2.68 19.72 -14.50
N LEU A 149 1.96 18.63 -14.47
CA LEU A 149 2.28 17.47 -13.65
C LEU A 149 2.79 16.33 -14.52
N GLU A 150 3.74 15.60 -14.01
CA GLU A 150 4.17 14.32 -14.53
C GLU A 150 3.85 13.23 -13.52
N LYS A 151 3.22 12.16 -13.99
CA LYS A 151 3.03 10.95 -13.21
C LYS A 151 3.94 9.87 -13.75
N LEU A 152 4.68 9.20 -12.86
CA LEU A 152 5.52 8.04 -13.13
C LEU A 152 4.99 6.83 -12.36
N ASP A 153 5.05 5.65 -12.95
CA ASP A 153 4.61 4.37 -12.38
C ASP A 153 5.67 3.33 -12.73
N THR A 154 6.12 2.54 -11.76
CA THR A 154 7.08 1.47 -11.99
C THR A 154 6.38 0.22 -12.52
N SER A 155 6.93 -0.40 -13.55
CA SER A 155 6.35 -1.58 -14.17
C SER A 155 6.38 -2.78 -13.22
N LYS A 156 5.20 -3.29 -12.84
CA LYS A 156 5.05 -4.51 -12.00
C LYS A 156 5.94 -4.52 -10.76
N PHE A 157 6.11 -3.40 -10.12
CA PHE A 157 7.09 -3.07 -9.10
C PHE A 157 7.45 -4.23 -8.18
N PHE A 158 6.49 -4.79 -7.42
CA PHE A 158 6.76 -5.88 -6.49
C PHE A 158 7.30 -7.16 -7.14
N TYR A 159 7.00 -7.41 -8.41
CA TYR A 159 7.39 -8.63 -9.13
C TYR A 159 8.71 -8.48 -9.90
N THR A 160 9.33 -7.29 -9.87
CA THR A 160 10.57 -6.99 -10.60
C THR A 160 11.69 -6.48 -9.70
N ILE A 161 11.46 -6.35 -8.39
CA ILE A 161 12.51 -5.94 -7.44
C ILE A 161 13.62 -7.00 -7.41
N ASP A 162 14.83 -6.57 -7.72
CA ASP A 162 16.02 -7.42 -7.71
C ASP A 162 16.45 -7.76 -6.27
N HIS A 163 16.66 -9.04 -5.99
CA HIS A 163 16.97 -9.52 -4.66
C HIS A 163 18.35 -9.06 -4.17
N GLU A 164 19.37 -9.18 -5.01
CA GLU A 164 20.74 -8.77 -4.69
C GLU A 164 20.80 -7.27 -4.38
N THR A 165 20.18 -6.45 -5.20
CA THR A 165 20.08 -5.00 -4.98
C THR A 165 19.43 -4.68 -3.64
N SER A 166 18.30 -5.33 -3.33
CA SER A 166 17.58 -5.14 -2.07
C SER A 166 18.41 -5.55 -0.85
N LEU A 167 19.07 -6.70 -0.90
CA LEU A 167 19.95 -7.18 0.16
C LEU A 167 21.16 -6.26 0.35
N ASN A 168 21.77 -5.76 -0.73
CA ASN A 168 22.86 -4.81 -0.67
C ASN A 168 22.44 -3.47 -0.02
N LEU A 169 21.24 -2.96 -0.32
CA LEU A 169 20.73 -1.73 0.30
C LEU A 169 20.50 -1.91 1.81
N VAL A 170 19.98 -3.06 2.22
CA VAL A 170 19.85 -3.40 3.65
C VAL A 170 21.23 -3.54 4.29
N GLY A 171 22.15 -4.27 3.65
CA GLY A 171 23.50 -4.49 4.12
C GLY A 171 24.25 -3.18 4.37
N LYS A 172 24.24 -2.26 3.43
CA LYS A 172 24.86 -0.93 3.57
C LYS A 172 24.33 -0.18 4.80
N LYS A 173 23.04 -0.26 5.09
CA LYS A 173 22.44 0.41 6.24
C LYS A 173 22.76 -0.27 7.57
N CYS A 174 22.87 -1.59 7.56
CA CYS A 174 23.09 -2.43 8.73
C CYS A 174 24.55 -2.91 8.87
N ASN A 175 25.48 -2.30 8.11
CA ASN A 175 26.91 -2.65 8.08
C ASN A 175 27.14 -4.14 7.79
N PHE A 176 26.35 -4.72 6.90
CA PHE A 176 26.43 -6.13 6.50
C PHE A 176 26.52 -7.10 7.69
N ASP A 177 25.73 -6.81 8.76
CA ASP A 177 25.65 -7.71 9.92
C ASP A 177 25.37 -9.14 9.45
N PRO A 178 26.28 -10.12 9.69
CA PRO A 178 26.18 -11.44 9.06
C PRO A 178 24.93 -12.20 9.47
N TRP A 179 24.47 -12.03 10.72
CA TRP A 179 23.27 -12.68 11.21
C TRP A 179 22.01 -12.10 10.54
N LEU A 180 21.95 -10.77 10.42
CA LEU A 180 20.82 -10.13 9.73
C LEU A 180 20.80 -10.50 8.25
N MET A 181 21.96 -10.49 7.59
CA MET A 181 22.04 -10.83 6.16
C MET A 181 21.60 -12.26 5.89
N TRP A 182 22.03 -13.23 6.75
CA TRP A 182 21.51 -14.59 6.70
C TRP A 182 19.97 -14.64 6.77
N LEU A 183 19.37 -13.93 7.74
CA LEU A 183 17.92 -13.98 7.94
C LEU A 183 17.17 -13.25 6.81
N MET A 184 17.69 -12.12 6.34
CA MET A 184 17.12 -11.38 5.21
C MET A 184 17.16 -12.17 3.90
N ASP A 185 18.27 -12.91 3.67
CA ASP A 185 18.41 -13.79 2.53
C ASP A 185 17.33 -14.89 2.51
N LEU A 186 17.06 -15.51 3.66
CA LEU A 186 15.98 -16.50 3.81
C LEU A 186 14.59 -15.95 3.49
N PHE A 187 14.34 -14.65 3.73
CA PHE A 187 13.05 -14.03 3.43
C PHE A 187 12.95 -13.53 2.00
N VAL A 188 14.04 -13.09 1.42
CA VAL A 188 14.08 -12.51 0.07
C VAL A 188 14.19 -13.61 -0.98
N ASN A 189 15.17 -14.50 -0.85
CA ASN A 189 15.37 -15.59 -1.80
C ASN A 189 14.45 -16.80 -1.53
N ALA A 190 13.97 -16.96 -0.27
CA ALA A 190 12.97 -17.96 0.13
C ALA A 190 13.14 -19.30 -0.61
N PRO A 191 14.06 -20.17 -0.20
CA PRO A 191 14.45 -21.35 -0.96
C PRO A 191 13.26 -22.18 -1.48
N GLY A 192 13.25 -22.48 -2.78
CA GLY A 192 12.17 -23.22 -3.44
C GLY A 192 10.93 -22.39 -3.82
N GLU A 193 10.93 -21.08 -3.58
CA GLU A 193 9.84 -20.18 -3.95
C GLU A 193 10.25 -19.22 -5.08
N LYS A 194 9.28 -18.81 -5.89
CA LYS A 194 9.47 -17.87 -7.00
C LYS A 194 8.47 -16.73 -6.87
N PHE A 195 8.95 -15.49 -7.02
CA PHE A 195 8.12 -14.29 -6.84
C PHE A 195 8.12 -13.39 -8.09
N GLY A 196 9.13 -13.51 -8.93
CA GLY A 196 9.34 -12.65 -10.08
C GLY A 196 8.44 -12.98 -11.27
N PHE A 197 8.12 -11.95 -12.05
CA PHE A 197 7.39 -12.14 -13.31
C PHE A 197 8.31 -11.83 -14.50
N PRO A 198 8.29 -12.69 -15.54
CA PRO A 198 8.98 -12.41 -16.79
C PRO A 198 8.53 -11.09 -17.40
N PRO A 199 9.40 -10.39 -18.14
CA PRO A 199 9.05 -9.19 -18.87
C PRO A 199 7.80 -9.40 -19.75
N GLY A 200 6.90 -8.41 -19.77
CA GLY A 200 5.68 -8.45 -20.57
C GLY A 200 4.51 -9.24 -19.97
N LYS A 201 4.72 -10.23 -19.11
CA LYS A 201 3.65 -11.09 -18.54
C LYS A 201 2.97 -10.49 -17.31
N GLY A 202 1.65 -10.65 -17.20
CA GLY A 202 0.83 -10.25 -16.04
C GLY A 202 0.46 -11.44 -15.16
N VAL A 203 -0.26 -11.19 -14.06
CA VAL A 203 -0.68 -12.23 -13.09
C VAL A 203 -1.46 -13.39 -13.72
N LYS A 204 -2.20 -13.13 -14.82
CA LYS A 204 -2.99 -14.16 -15.52
C LYS A 204 -2.18 -14.92 -16.56
N ASP A 205 -1.04 -14.39 -16.97
CA ASP A 205 -0.26 -14.89 -18.08
C ASP A 205 0.96 -15.69 -17.65
N VAL A 206 1.21 -15.77 -16.32
CA VAL A 206 2.39 -16.42 -15.73
C VAL A 206 1.97 -17.68 -14.99
N THR A 207 2.55 -18.81 -15.39
CA THR A 207 2.46 -20.04 -14.60
C THR A 207 3.51 -20.06 -13.48
N PRO A 208 3.33 -20.86 -12.41
CA PRO A 208 4.32 -20.96 -11.34
C PRO A 208 5.72 -21.34 -11.81
N GLU A 209 5.83 -22.17 -12.85
CA GLU A 209 7.09 -22.64 -13.42
C GLU A 209 7.85 -21.53 -14.15
N GLU A 210 7.12 -20.61 -14.78
CA GLU A 210 7.67 -19.47 -15.50
C GLU A 210 8.10 -18.31 -14.60
N MET A 211 7.72 -18.34 -13.32
CA MET A 211 8.13 -17.30 -12.36
C MET A 211 9.64 -17.35 -12.14
N LEU A 212 10.23 -16.18 -11.86
CA LEU A 212 11.66 -15.98 -11.67
C LEU A 212 12.03 -16.07 -10.17
N GLU A 213 13.21 -16.60 -9.88
CA GLU A 213 13.72 -16.81 -8.50
C GLU A 213 14.42 -15.57 -7.94
N ASP A 214 15.29 -14.93 -8.74
CA ASP A 214 16.21 -13.87 -8.26
C ASP A 214 15.58 -12.48 -8.20
N VAL A 215 14.31 -12.38 -8.55
CA VAL A 215 13.56 -11.12 -8.58
C VAL A 215 12.16 -11.30 -8.02
N GLY A 216 11.60 -10.19 -7.58
CA GLY A 216 10.25 -10.14 -7.06
C GLY A 216 10.16 -10.36 -5.55
N LEU A 217 9.18 -9.72 -4.94
CA LEU A 217 8.88 -9.84 -3.52
C LEU A 217 7.43 -10.30 -3.33
N ALA A 218 7.21 -11.24 -2.44
CA ALA A 218 5.87 -11.72 -2.10
C ALA A 218 4.96 -10.57 -1.64
N VAL A 219 3.89 -10.31 -2.39
CA VAL A 219 2.91 -9.27 -2.05
C VAL A 219 2.05 -9.76 -0.88
N GLY A 220 2.12 -9.07 0.25
CA GLY A 220 1.35 -9.40 1.46
C GLY A 220 2.19 -9.49 2.72
N ASN A 221 3.51 -9.56 2.61
CA ASN A 221 4.44 -9.59 3.73
C ASN A 221 4.86 -8.15 4.13
N LEU A 222 4.94 -7.91 5.43
CA LEU A 222 5.33 -6.61 5.97
C LEU A 222 6.79 -6.25 5.64
N LEU A 223 7.68 -7.20 5.78
CA LEU A 223 9.12 -7.00 5.52
C LEU A 223 9.35 -6.65 4.04
N ASN A 224 8.60 -7.29 3.13
CA ASN A 224 8.68 -7.01 1.70
C ASN A 224 8.18 -5.60 1.35
N GLN A 225 7.19 -5.08 2.09
CA GLN A 225 6.77 -3.68 1.94
C GLN A 225 7.86 -2.70 2.39
N MET A 226 8.61 -3.05 3.44
CA MET A 226 9.78 -2.27 3.86
C MET A 226 10.87 -2.29 2.79
N LEU A 227 11.21 -3.46 2.25
CA LEU A 227 12.19 -3.61 1.17
C LEU A 227 11.81 -2.82 -0.08
N ALA A 228 10.53 -2.85 -0.45
CA ALA A 228 10.00 -2.04 -1.54
C ALA A 228 10.24 -0.53 -1.31
N ASN A 229 10.01 -0.05 -0.09
CA ASN A 229 10.31 1.34 0.26
C ASN A 229 11.81 1.63 0.32
N VAL A 230 12.64 0.68 0.74
CA VAL A 230 14.11 0.82 0.75
C VAL A 230 14.63 1.02 -0.68
N ASN A 231 14.15 0.23 -1.64
CA ASN A 231 14.49 0.39 -3.05
C ASN A 231 14.04 1.75 -3.59
N GLN A 232 12.80 2.12 -3.36
CA GLN A 232 12.25 3.38 -3.87
C GLN A 232 12.85 4.62 -3.17
N ASN A 233 13.38 4.48 -1.96
CA ASN A 233 14.10 5.58 -1.31
C ASN A 233 15.35 6.00 -2.08
N GLU A 234 16.00 5.11 -2.81
CA GLU A 234 17.14 5.48 -3.67
C GLU A 234 16.69 6.46 -4.77
N VAL A 235 15.52 6.21 -5.38
CA VAL A 235 14.90 7.15 -6.33
C VAL A 235 14.55 8.47 -5.67
N ASP A 236 13.97 8.43 -4.46
CA ASP A 236 13.64 9.64 -3.69
C ASP A 236 14.88 10.49 -3.42
N GLN A 237 15.99 9.86 -2.99
CA GLN A 237 17.25 10.54 -2.71
C GLN A 237 17.86 11.15 -3.99
N TYR A 238 17.82 10.42 -5.10
CA TYR A 238 18.29 10.91 -6.39
C TYR A 238 17.45 12.11 -6.85
N ALA A 239 16.13 11.99 -6.84
CA ALA A 239 15.22 13.07 -7.22
C ALA A 239 15.40 14.35 -6.38
N LYS A 240 15.55 14.21 -5.05
CA LYS A 240 15.62 15.36 -4.15
C LYS A 240 17.02 15.95 -4.03
N ARG A 241 18.08 15.14 -4.06
CA ARG A 241 19.45 15.61 -3.78
C ARG A 241 20.28 15.86 -5.03
N VAL A 242 20.07 15.07 -6.09
CA VAL A 242 20.80 15.21 -7.35
C VAL A 242 20.03 16.10 -8.32
N LEU A 243 18.79 15.70 -8.65
CA LEU A 243 17.93 16.44 -9.57
C LEU A 243 17.29 17.69 -8.94
N ARG A 244 17.30 17.79 -7.61
CA ARG A 244 16.76 18.92 -6.83
C ARG A 244 15.29 19.23 -7.13
N ILE A 245 14.51 18.22 -7.44
CA ILE A 245 13.09 18.36 -7.74
C ILE A 245 12.35 18.87 -6.51
N HIS A 246 11.78 20.06 -6.60
CA HIS A 246 11.08 20.69 -5.48
C HIS A 246 9.73 20.04 -5.21
N TYR A 247 8.86 20.00 -6.19
CA TYR A 247 7.53 19.41 -6.10
C TYR A 247 7.56 17.94 -6.50
N TYR A 248 7.78 17.07 -5.54
CA TYR A 248 7.88 15.62 -5.70
C TYR A 248 7.11 14.93 -4.58
N VAL A 249 6.19 14.04 -4.92
CA VAL A 249 5.43 13.21 -3.95
C VAL A 249 5.44 11.77 -4.42
N ARG A 250 5.71 10.83 -3.52
CA ARG A 250 5.67 9.39 -3.82
C ARG A 250 4.74 8.63 -2.88
N TYR A 251 3.97 7.71 -3.45
CA TYR A 251 3.20 6.71 -2.74
C TYR A 251 3.50 5.33 -3.34
N MET A 252 4.32 4.51 -2.69
CA MET A 252 4.87 3.26 -3.22
C MET A 252 5.62 3.49 -4.54
N ASP A 253 5.10 2.90 -5.64
CA ASP A 253 5.60 3.00 -7.00
C ASP A 253 5.02 4.19 -7.79
N ASP A 254 3.98 4.84 -7.27
CA ASP A 254 3.37 6.02 -7.87
C ASP A 254 4.15 7.30 -7.46
N ILE A 255 4.75 7.99 -8.44
CA ILE A 255 5.47 9.25 -8.27
C ILE A 255 4.72 10.36 -9.02
N VAL A 256 4.60 11.54 -8.40
CA VAL A 256 4.07 12.75 -9.06
C VAL A 256 5.06 13.89 -8.88
N ILE A 257 5.37 14.56 -9.99
CA ILE A 257 6.30 15.69 -10.07
C ILE A 257 5.57 16.88 -10.70
N LEU A 258 5.85 18.11 -10.26
CA LEU A 258 5.34 19.33 -10.90
C LEU A 258 6.47 20.22 -11.39
N SER A 259 6.31 20.80 -12.59
CA SER A 259 7.15 21.84 -13.15
C SER A 259 6.34 22.68 -14.14
N ASP A 260 6.71 23.92 -14.38
CA ASP A 260 6.22 24.77 -15.46
C ASP A 260 7.01 24.57 -16.77
N ASP A 261 8.14 23.89 -16.70
CA ASP A 261 8.93 23.52 -17.87
C ASP A 261 8.69 22.05 -18.27
N LYS A 262 8.11 21.88 -19.46
CA LYS A 262 7.84 20.56 -20.03
C LYS A 262 9.12 19.82 -20.44
N ALA A 263 10.13 20.52 -20.94
CA ALA A 263 11.40 19.92 -21.33
C ALA A 263 12.12 19.36 -20.12
N GLN A 264 12.11 20.10 -19.01
CA GLN A 264 12.68 19.66 -17.73
C GLN A 264 11.95 18.42 -17.17
N LEU A 265 10.61 18.33 -17.30
CA LEU A 265 9.90 17.11 -16.91
C LEU A 265 10.34 15.89 -17.72
N HIS A 266 10.51 16.03 -19.05
CA HIS A 266 11.04 14.96 -19.88
C HIS A 266 12.46 14.56 -19.49
N GLU A 267 13.34 15.53 -19.26
CA GLU A 267 14.71 15.29 -18.82
C GLU A 267 14.74 14.55 -17.47
N TRP A 268 13.98 15.00 -16.49
CA TRP A 268 13.89 14.30 -15.20
C TRP A 268 13.36 12.88 -15.32
N ARG A 269 12.37 12.64 -16.20
CA ARG A 269 11.89 11.28 -16.48
C ARG A 269 12.98 10.37 -17.01
N GLU A 270 13.74 10.87 -18.00
CA GLU A 270 14.84 10.10 -18.60
C GLU A 270 15.91 9.79 -17.56
N GLN A 271 16.34 10.78 -16.79
CA GLN A 271 17.34 10.61 -15.73
C GLN A 271 16.87 9.67 -14.62
N ILE A 272 15.60 9.77 -14.19
CA ILE A 272 15.03 8.85 -13.20
C ILE A 272 14.93 7.43 -13.79
N SER A 273 14.51 7.29 -15.04
CA SER A 273 14.41 5.99 -15.73
C SER A 273 15.77 5.30 -15.85
N GLU A 274 16.79 6.04 -16.26
CA GLU A 274 18.16 5.56 -16.34
C GLU A 274 18.70 5.13 -14.97
N PHE A 275 18.51 5.99 -13.95
CA PHE A 275 18.90 5.66 -12.57
C PHE A 275 18.21 4.40 -12.06
N MET A 276 16.91 4.26 -12.30
CA MET A 276 16.14 3.07 -11.90
C MET A 276 16.65 1.80 -12.62
N HIS A 277 16.92 1.91 -13.91
CA HIS A 277 17.46 0.81 -14.70
C HIS A 277 18.84 0.37 -14.21
N GLU A 278 19.78 1.31 -14.12
CA GLU A 278 21.19 1.02 -13.78
C GLU A 278 21.40 0.60 -12.32
N LYS A 279 20.73 1.26 -11.38
CA LYS A 279 20.97 1.08 -9.95
C LYS A 279 20.03 0.11 -9.26
N LEU A 280 18.81 -0.01 -9.77
CA LEU A 280 17.75 -0.81 -9.12
C LEU A 280 17.25 -1.95 -10.01
N LYS A 281 17.65 -2.02 -11.27
CA LYS A 281 17.15 -2.97 -12.28
C LYS A 281 15.61 -2.88 -12.43
N LEU A 282 15.05 -1.68 -12.27
CA LEU A 282 13.63 -1.38 -12.35
C LEU A 282 13.32 -0.54 -13.59
N GLU A 283 12.11 -0.76 -14.16
CA GLU A 283 11.67 -0.06 -15.36
C GLU A 283 10.40 0.76 -15.10
N LEU A 284 10.33 1.96 -15.68
CA LEU A 284 9.09 2.74 -15.72
C LEU A 284 8.07 2.07 -16.66
N ASN A 285 6.78 2.21 -16.33
CA ASN A 285 5.70 1.73 -17.18
C ASN A 285 5.28 2.83 -18.17
N PRO A 286 5.67 2.74 -19.47
CA PRO A 286 5.42 3.82 -20.42
C PRO A 286 3.93 4.09 -20.68
N LYS A 287 3.07 3.09 -20.45
CA LYS A 287 1.61 3.22 -20.64
C LYS A 287 0.94 4.01 -19.50
N LYS A 288 1.61 4.14 -18.36
CA LYS A 288 1.08 4.84 -17.18
C LYS A 288 1.84 6.14 -16.85
N CYS A 289 2.96 6.40 -17.53
CA CYS A 289 3.69 7.65 -17.42
C CYS A 289 3.09 8.69 -18.37
N PHE A 290 2.80 9.89 -17.85
CA PHE A 290 2.24 10.96 -18.67
C PHE A 290 2.48 12.34 -18.07
N ILE A 291 2.53 13.35 -18.94
CA ILE A 291 2.55 14.77 -18.57
C ILE A 291 1.21 15.42 -18.95
N ARG A 292 0.67 16.22 -18.06
CA ARG A 292 -0.54 17.02 -18.32
C ARG A 292 -0.56 18.29 -17.47
N PRO A 293 -1.38 19.30 -17.83
CA PRO A 293 -1.62 20.45 -16.95
C PRO A 293 -2.24 20.05 -15.61
N ILE A 294 -1.82 20.73 -14.53
CA ILE A 294 -2.40 20.50 -13.20
C ILE A 294 -3.92 20.70 -13.16
N THR A 295 -4.45 21.61 -14.00
CA THR A 295 -5.90 21.90 -14.12
C THR A 295 -6.72 20.70 -14.58
N HIS A 296 -6.11 19.69 -15.25
CA HIS A 296 -6.79 18.45 -15.64
C HIS A 296 -6.94 17.46 -14.49
N GLY A 297 -6.29 17.74 -13.34
CA GLY A 297 -6.28 16.87 -12.19
C GLY A 297 -5.52 15.53 -12.41
N VAL A 298 -5.22 14.85 -11.35
CA VAL A 298 -4.51 13.55 -11.36
C VAL A 298 -5.17 12.55 -10.42
N ASP A 299 -5.24 11.29 -10.87
CA ASP A 299 -5.63 10.17 -10.00
C ASP A 299 -4.43 9.75 -9.15
N PHE A 300 -4.54 9.94 -7.82
CA PHE A 300 -3.51 9.59 -6.86
C PHE A 300 -4.14 9.13 -5.54
N CYS A 301 -3.68 8.03 -4.97
CA CYS A 301 -4.12 7.51 -3.66
C CYS A 301 -5.64 7.42 -3.47
N GLN A 302 -6.39 6.86 -4.44
CA GLN A 302 -7.86 6.73 -4.45
C GLN A 302 -8.63 8.03 -4.70
N TYR A 303 -7.96 9.17 -4.82
CA TYR A 303 -8.56 10.47 -5.11
C TYR A 303 -8.23 10.94 -6.52
N ARG A 304 -9.01 11.90 -6.99
CA ARG A 304 -8.70 12.74 -8.12
C ARG A 304 -8.47 14.15 -7.62
N ILE A 305 -7.23 14.61 -7.75
CA ILE A 305 -6.75 15.85 -7.15
C ILE A 305 -6.67 16.92 -8.23
N TYR A 306 -7.30 18.05 -7.98
CA TYR A 306 -7.24 19.28 -8.77
C TYR A 306 -6.56 20.38 -7.95
N PRO A 307 -6.16 21.51 -8.56
CA PRO A 307 -5.53 22.60 -7.80
C PRO A 307 -6.47 23.27 -6.77
N ASP A 308 -7.78 23.23 -6.99
CA ASP A 308 -8.80 23.91 -6.18
C ASP A 308 -9.61 22.96 -5.29
N HIS A 309 -9.64 21.65 -5.60
CA HIS A 309 -10.39 20.67 -4.83
C HIS A 309 -9.89 19.22 -4.99
N ILE A 310 -10.31 18.36 -4.08
CA ILE A 310 -10.06 16.92 -4.14
C ILE A 310 -11.40 16.20 -4.28
N LYS A 311 -11.53 15.26 -5.22
CA LYS A 311 -12.67 14.36 -5.36
C LYS A 311 -12.28 12.92 -5.13
N LEU A 312 -13.25 12.09 -4.75
CA LEU A 312 -13.04 10.64 -4.76
C LEU A 312 -12.90 10.16 -6.22
N LYS A 313 -11.90 9.31 -6.49
CA LYS A 313 -11.70 8.71 -7.82
C LYS A 313 -12.96 7.97 -8.26
N LYS A 314 -13.41 8.15 -9.52
CA LYS A 314 -14.65 7.55 -10.05
C LYS A 314 -14.74 6.04 -9.80
N ALA A 315 -13.66 5.30 -10.04
CA ALA A 315 -13.63 3.85 -9.80
C ALA A 315 -13.83 3.51 -8.32
N THR A 316 -13.24 4.29 -7.40
CA THR A 316 -13.39 4.12 -5.94
C THR A 316 -14.83 4.45 -5.52
N ALA A 317 -15.44 5.52 -6.04
CA ALA A 317 -16.82 5.88 -5.76
C ALA A 317 -17.82 4.79 -6.24
N LEU A 318 -17.62 4.25 -7.43
CA LEU A 318 -18.45 3.16 -7.95
C LEU A 318 -18.31 1.87 -7.14
N ARG A 319 -17.08 1.53 -6.73
CA ARG A 319 -16.82 0.37 -5.85
C ARG A 319 -17.49 0.55 -4.48
N MET A 320 -17.37 1.73 -3.88
CA MET A 320 -18.04 2.07 -2.63
C MET A 320 -19.55 1.89 -2.74
N LYS A 321 -20.19 2.47 -3.78
CA LYS A 321 -21.65 2.33 -3.99
C LYS A 321 -22.07 0.86 -4.11
N ARG A 322 -21.34 0.06 -4.90
CA ARG A 322 -21.61 -1.39 -5.04
C ARG A 322 -21.48 -2.13 -3.70
N ASN A 323 -20.43 -1.83 -2.93
CA ASN A 323 -20.22 -2.48 -1.64
C ASN A 323 -21.28 -2.05 -0.60
N LEU A 324 -21.67 -0.78 -0.57
CA LEU A 324 -22.75 -0.31 0.30
C LEU A 324 -24.07 -1.04 -0.03
N LYS A 325 -24.41 -1.16 -1.33
CA LYS A 325 -25.60 -1.94 -1.76
C LYS A 325 -25.52 -3.40 -1.28
N ARG A 326 -24.37 -4.03 -1.44
CA ARG A 326 -24.14 -5.40 -0.95
C ARG A 326 -24.31 -5.49 0.58
N ILE A 327 -23.74 -4.58 1.35
CA ILE A 327 -23.87 -4.54 2.81
C ILE A 327 -25.32 -4.33 3.24
N GLN A 328 -26.05 -3.44 2.56
CA GLN A 328 -27.49 -3.22 2.78
C GLN A 328 -28.27 -4.54 2.62
N ASN A 329 -28.07 -5.26 1.50
CA ASN A 329 -28.74 -6.54 1.23
C ASN A 329 -28.37 -7.63 2.26
N LEU A 330 -27.08 -7.77 2.59
CA LEU A 330 -26.61 -8.75 3.59
C LEU A 330 -27.17 -8.47 4.98
N TYR A 331 -27.29 -7.19 5.34
CA TYR A 331 -27.89 -6.82 6.62
C TYR A 331 -29.39 -7.08 6.63
N ALA A 332 -30.13 -6.71 5.57
CA ALA A 332 -31.54 -6.99 5.43
C ALA A 332 -31.84 -8.48 5.55
N ALA A 333 -31.02 -9.31 4.92
CA ALA A 333 -31.11 -10.77 4.96
C ALA A 333 -30.65 -11.42 6.28
N GLY A 334 -30.18 -10.64 7.26
CA GLY A 334 -29.69 -11.18 8.52
C GLY A 334 -28.33 -11.89 8.46
N GLU A 335 -27.59 -11.80 7.34
CA GLU A 335 -26.31 -12.47 7.15
C GLU A 335 -25.16 -11.79 7.87
N ILE A 336 -25.28 -10.51 8.17
CA ILE A 336 -24.28 -9.73 8.92
C ILE A 336 -24.93 -8.99 10.08
N SER A 337 -24.13 -8.74 11.12
CA SER A 337 -24.56 -7.92 12.27
C SER A 337 -24.61 -6.43 11.93
N LEU A 338 -25.39 -5.66 12.68
CA LEU A 338 -25.41 -4.19 12.60
C LEU A 338 -24.01 -3.60 12.79
N GLU A 339 -23.27 -4.10 13.76
CA GLU A 339 -21.89 -3.66 14.04
C GLU A 339 -20.97 -3.80 12.82
N ARG A 340 -21.08 -4.92 12.09
CA ARG A 340 -20.29 -5.14 10.87
C ARG A 340 -20.70 -4.19 9.76
N ALA A 341 -22.00 -3.94 9.57
CA ALA A 341 -22.52 -2.98 8.61
C ALA A 341 -22.03 -1.55 8.94
N GLN A 342 -22.18 -1.12 10.20
CA GLN A 342 -21.74 0.19 10.68
C GLN A 342 -20.23 0.40 10.51
N LYS A 343 -19.39 -0.60 10.82
CA LYS A 343 -17.93 -0.53 10.59
C LYS A 343 -17.60 -0.25 9.12
N THR A 344 -18.33 -0.87 8.19
CA THR A 344 -18.12 -0.64 6.76
C THR A 344 -18.51 0.78 6.36
N VAL A 345 -19.67 1.25 6.83
CA VAL A 345 -20.14 2.63 6.58
C VAL A 345 -19.15 3.65 7.15
N SER A 346 -18.72 3.48 8.40
CA SER A 346 -17.76 4.36 9.07
C SER A 346 -16.43 4.44 8.32
N SER A 347 -15.95 3.32 7.76
CA SER A 347 -14.75 3.30 6.92
C SER A 347 -14.91 4.18 5.67
N TYR A 348 -16.07 4.12 5.00
CA TYR A 348 -16.34 4.98 3.85
C TYR A 348 -16.56 6.44 4.24
N MET A 349 -17.20 6.70 5.37
CA MET A 349 -17.35 8.08 5.88
C MET A 349 -15.97 8.69 6.19
N GLY A 350 -15.05 7.91 6.77
CA GLY A 350 -13.66 8.34 6.94
C GLY A 350 -12.97 8.68 5.61
N LEU A 351 -13.11 7.83 4.58
CA LEU A 351 -12.57 8.12 3.25
C LEU A 351 -13.17 9.40 2.63
N LEU A 352 -14.47 9.60 2.78
CA LEU A 352 -15.21 10.75 2.25
C LEU A 352 -14.92 12.07 3.01
N SER A 353 -14.39 12.02 4.21
CA SER A 353 -14.02 13.23 4.98
C SER A 353 -12.77 13.93 4.45
N HIS A 354 -11.95 13.25 3.63
CA HIS A 354 -10.71 13.78 3.07
C HIS A 354 -10.88 14.40 1.66
N CYS A 355 -12.09 14.49 1.15
CA CYS A 355 -12.36 15.04 -0.19
C CYS A 355 -13.69 15.81 -0.25
N ASP A 356 -13.88 16.60 -1.32
CA ASP A 356 -15.17 17.21 -1.64
C ASP A 356 -16.18 16.13 -2.04
N SER A 357 -16.96 15.73 -1.06
CA SER A 357 -17.88 14.59 -1.15
C SER A 357 -19.32 14.96 -0.77
N TYR A 358 -19.64 16.25 -0.58
CA TYR A 358 -20.96 16.69 -0.12
C TYR A 358 -22.08 16.10 -0.97
N GLN A 359 -22.06 16.34 -2.29
CA GLN A 359 -23.09 15.82 -3.20
C GLN A 359 -23.17 14.29 -3.22
N LEU A 360 -22.01 13.62 -3.11
CA LEU A 360 -21.95 12.16 -3.06
C LEU A 360 -22.53 11.61 -1.77
N LYS A 361 -22.23 12.22 -0.63
CA LYS A 361 -22.79 11.86 0.68
C LYS A 361 -24.29 12.04 0.69
N ARG A 362 -24.78 13.21 0.24
CA ARG A 362 -26.19 13.54 0.15
C ARG A 362 -26.96 12.54 -0.71
N ALA A 363 -26.44 12.18 -1.89
CA ALA A 363 -27.06 11.21 -2.76
C ALA A 363 -27.11 9.79 -2.19
N ILE A 364 -26.18 9.41 -1.31
CA ILE A 364 -26.12 8.05 -0.72
C ILE A 364 -26.88 7.96 0.59
N PHE A 365 -26.65 8.88 1.51
CA PHE A 365 -27.11 8.81 2.90
C PHE A 365 -28.28 9.74 3.21
N GLY A 366 -28.65 10.61 2.26
CA GLY A 366 -29.62 11.66 2.51
C GLY A 366 -29.07 12.82 3.33
N GLU A 367 -29.86 13.85 3.49
CA GLU A 367 -29.54 15.03 4.31
C GLU A 367 -30.81 15.80 4.61
N TYR A 368 -30.91 16.34 5.81
CA TYR A 368 -31.90 17.31 6.18
C TYR A 368 -31.33 18.72 6.03
N SER A 369 -31.93 19.54 5.16
CA SER A 369 -31.67 20.97 5.11
C SER A 369 -32.78 21.76 5.86
N ALA A 370 -32.56 23.02 6.13
CA ALA A 370 -33.56 23.85 6.80
C ALA A 370 -34.93 23.92 6.08
N THR A 371 -34.99 23.56 4.81
CA THR A 371 -36.16 23.67 3.96
C THR A 371 -36.62 22.36 3.31
N GLU A 372 -35.72 21.36 3.17
CA GLU A 372 -36.02 20.12 2.43
C GLU A 372 -35.33 18.91 3.06
N TRP A 373 -36.00 17.77 2.99
CA TRP A 373 -35.43 16.45 3.29
C TRP A 373 -35.00 15.78 1.99
N PHE A 374 -33.76 15.31 1.94
CA PHE A 374 -33.22 14.53 0.82
C PHE A 374 -32.99 13.08 1.27
N ASP A 375 -33.80 12.17 0.77
CA ASP A 375 -33.63 10.75 1.01
C ASP A 375 -32.42 10.18 0.24
N GLY A 376 -31.46 9.64 0.99
CA GLY A 376 -30.43 8.81 0.41
C GLY A 376 -30.96 7.41 0.08
N TRP A 377 -30.33 6.74 -0.86
CA TRP A 377 -30.72 5.34 -1.19
C TRP A 377 -30.16 4.31 -0.22
N PHE A 378 -29.22 4.63 0.63
CA PHE A 378 -28.62 3.70 1.59
C PHE A 378 -29.27 3.82 2.96
N TYR A 379 -29.81 2.71 3.43
CA TYR A 379 -30.37 2.55 4.77
C TYR A 379 -30.13 1.14 5.28
N LEU A 380 -30.18 0.93 6.58
CA LEU A 380 -30.03 -0.37 7.23
C LEU A 380 -31.37 -0.77 7.87
N GLN A 381 -32.11 -1.65 7.22
CA GLN A 381 -33.35 -2.23 7.71
C GLN A 381 -33.30 -3.76 7.63
N ARG A 382 -33.87 -4.45 8.61
CA ARG A 382 -34.01 -5.89 8.60
C ARG A 382 -35.26 -6.27 7.82
N ASP A 383 -35.14 -7.29 6.99
CA ASP A 383 -36.24 -7.94 6.33
C ASP A 383 -36.62 -9.19 7.13
N SER A 384 -37.69 -9.10 7.93
CA SER A 384 -38.13 -10.17 8.82
C SER A 384 -38.52 -11.44 8.07
N ASP A 385 -39.13 -11.29 6.89
CA ASP A 385 -39.66 -12.43 6.11
C ASP A 385 -38.50 -13.18 5.44
N LEU A 386 -37.50 -12.45 4.94
CA LEU A 386 -36.32 -13.06 4.33
C LEU A 386 -35.43 -13.76 5.38
N ILE A 387 -35.39 -13.24 6.60
CA ILE A 387 -34.69 -13.85 7.74
C ILE A 387 -35.39 -15.13 8.18
N ALA A 388 -36.71 -15.13 8.27
CA ALA A 388 -37.48 -16.29 8.63
C ALA A 388 -37.32 -17.43 7.59
N ALA A 389 -37.45 -17.13 6.30
CA ALA A 389 -37.26 -18.09 5.22
C ALA A 389 -35.87 -18.76 5.26
N ARG A 390 -34.82 -17.99 5.46
CA ARG A 390 -33.44 -18.52 5.57
C ARG A 390 -33.19 -19.31 6.86
N ALA A 391 -33.86 -18.98 7.94
CA ALA A 391 -33.79 -19.77 9.17
C ALA A 391 -34.42 -21.16 8.98
N GLU A 392 -35.49 -21.26 8.20
CA GLU A 392 -36.12 -22.51 7.81
C GLU A 392 -35.24 -23.34 6.88
N GLU A 393 -34.65 -22.75 5.84
CA GLU A 393 -33.69 -23.43 4.95
C GLU A 393 -32.51 -24.04 5.74
N LYS A 394 -31.94 -23.28 6.71
CA LYS A 394 -30.86 -23.79 7.56
C LYS A 394 -31.29 -24.92 8.50
N LYS A 395 -32.56 -24.98 8.91
CA LYS A 395 -33.07 -26.08 9.70
C LYS A 395 -33.26 -27.33 8.84
N ASN A 396 -33.77 -27.15 7.62
CA ASN A 396 -34.04 -28.27 6.70
C ASN A 396 -32.75 -28.84 6.08
N GLY A 397 -31.70 -28.02 5.83
CA GLY A 397 -30.40 -28.47 5.33
C GLY A 397 -29.45 -29.07 6.38
N ARG A 398 -29.88 -29.19 7.65
CA ARG A 398 -29.16 -29.95 8.70
C ARG A 398 -29.78 -31.30 9.00
N SER A 399 -30.78 -31.68 8.25
CA SER A 399 -31.50 -32.98 8.34
C SER A 399 -31.18 -33.92 7.17
N GLU A 400 -30.21 -33.59 6.32
CA GLU A 400 -29.52 -34.47 5.39
C GLU A 400 -28.02 -34.59 5.78
#